data_74932657ca9c3c0072a4a1f888686d5c
#
_entry.id   74932657ca9c3c0072a4a1f888686d5c
#
_cell.length_a   1.000
_cell.length_b   1.000
_cell.length_c   1.000
_cell.angle_alpha   90.00
_cell.angle_beta   90.00
_cell.angle_gamma   90.00
#
_symmetry.space_group_name_H-M   'P 1'
#
loop_
_entity.id
_entity.type
_entity.pdbx_description
1 polymer ?
#
loop_
_entity_poly.entity_id
_entity_poly.type
_entity_poly.pdbx_seq_one_letter_code
_entity_poly.pdbx_strand_id
1 'polypeptide(L)'
;MSINAYKVEAVGHDRTGEDYGYVNIMYRYGNKQPCPLPDQCEKMEVMWADESVYGPPAPGSKVGDFIQTWLMGSWNCGLFTHREIAQRLMDIFTGLKIKELEWFENLREKTQKNGKPRVRRAKWLPEREVDLVYLYSDHYLDARNPTPAETDFFTVTRMDSWGMSTWFMCTPQAAEKLLAMDFDNLTVKETTIVG
;
A
#
# COMPACT_ATOMS: atom_id res chain seq x y z
N MET A 1 -4.59 -11.19 26.30
CA MET A 1 -4.76 -12.31 25.32
C MET A 1 -3.77 -12.09 24.19
N SER A 2 -3.17 -13.13 23.62
CA SER A 2 -2.29 -12.98 22.44
C SER A 2 -2.90 -13.68 21.24
N ILE A 3 -2.72 -13.11 20.05
CA ILE A 3 -3.19 -13.67 18.79
C ILE A 3 -2.00 -13.82 17.86
N ASN A 4 -1.82 -15.01 17.31
CA ASN A 4 -0.85 -15.23 16.22
C ASN A 4 -1.45 -14.77 14.91
N ALA A 5 -0.75 -13.91 14.22
CA ALA A 5 -1.15 -13.36 12.95
C ALA A 5 0.08 -13.13 12.06
N TYR A 6 -0.14 -12.82 10.81
CA TYR A 6 0.93 -12.56 9.86
C TYR A 6 0.77 -11.16 9.27
N LYS A 7 1.81 -10.35 9.37
CA LYS A 7 1.88 -9.05 8.74
C LYS A 7 2.15 -9.22 7.25
N VAL A 8 1.38 -8.54 6.43
CA VAL A 8 1.47 -8.61 4.97
C VAL A 8 1.94 -7.25 4.45
N GLU A 9 3.05 -7.24 3.71
CA GLU A 9 3.69 -6.02 3.21
C GLU A 9 4.21 -6.22 1.78
N ALA A 10 4.08 -5.18 0.96
CA ALA A 10 4.79 -5.12 -0.31
C ALA A 10 6.24 -4.68 -0.08
N VAL A 11 7.16 -5.24 -0.86
CA VAL A 11 8.57 -4.84 -0.89
C VAL A 11 8.95 -4.27 -2.25
N GLY A 12 9.94 -3.39 -2.29
CA GLY A 12 10.36 -2.70 -3.51
C GLY A 12 11.29 -3.50 -4.42
N HIS A 13 11.42 -4.80 -4.22
CA HIS A 13 12.28 -5.68 -5.01
C HIS A 13 11.59 -7.02 -5.26
N ASP A 14 12.01 -7.73 -6.30
CA ASP A 14 11.58 -9.09 -6.55
C ASP A 14 12.31 -10.10 -5.64
N ARG A 15 12.05 -11.40 -5.83
CA ARG A 15 12.68 -12.48 -5.05
C ARG A 15 14.17 -12.64 -5.32
N THR A 16 14.65 -12.17 -6.46
CA THR A 16 16.07 -12.19 -6.81
C THR A 16 16.82 -11.02 -6.19
N GLY A 17 16.12 -10.08 -5.59
CA GLY A 17 16.66 -8.83 -5.04
C GLY A 17 16.84 -7.74 -6.09
N GLU A 18 16.32 -7.94 -7.31
CA GLU A 18 16.27 -6.88 -8.32
C GLU A 18 15.15 -5.90 -7.99
N ASP A 19 15.51 -4.62 -7.97
CA ASP A 19 14.56 -3.54 -7.65
C ASP A 19 13.52 -3.37 -8.75
N TYR A 20 12.25 -3.17 -8.34
CA TYR A 20 11.19 -2.68 -9.21
C TYR A 20 11.33 -1.19 -9.53
N GLY A 21 12.58 -0.70 -9.53
CA GLY A 21 12.92 0.67 -9.83
C GLY A 21 12.32 1.70 -8.89
N TYR A 22 12.03 1.32 -7.66
CA TYR A 22 11.47 2.21 -6.63
C TYR A 22 10.18 2.91 -7.08
N VAL A 23 9.32 2.21 -7.79
CA VAL A 23 8.00 2.72 -8.14
C VAL A 23 7.17 2.77 -6.88
N ASN A 24 7.03 3.94 -6.31
CA ASN A 24 6.26 4.19 -5.11
C ASN A 24 5.02 5.01 -5.43
N ILE A 25 3.97 4.74 -4.67
CA ILE A 25 2.77 5.55 -4.65
C ILE A 25 2.76 6.36 -3.36
N MET A 26 2.43 7.62 -3.45
CA MET A 26 2.21 8.47 -2.28
C MET A 26 0.82 9.08 -2.32
N TYR A 27 0.24 9.27 -1.15
CA TYR A 27 -0.99 10.02 -1.04
C TYR A 27 -0.76 11.46 -1.45
N ARG A 28 -1.71 12.03 -2.16
CA ARG A 28 -1.75 13.45 -2.37
C ARG A 28 -2.21 14.12 -1.09
N TYR A 29 -1.30 14.85 -0.45
CA TYR A 29 -1.65 15.77 0.61
C TYR A 29 -2.18 17.06 -0.02
N GLY A 30 -3.51 17.15 -0.17
CA GLY A 30 -4.16 18.43 -0.36
C GLY A 30 -4.34 19.16 0.97
N ASN A 31 -5.05 20.29 1.01
CA ASN A 31 -5.43 21.00 2.24
C ASN A 31 -6.38 20.21 3.16
N LYS A 32 -6.66 18.97 2.83
CA LYS A 32 -7.50 18.05 3.61
C LYS A 32 -6.61 17.09 4.36
N GLN A 33 -6.92 16.88 5.63
CA GLN A 33 -6.29 15.81 6.38
C GLN A 33 -6.58 14.47 5.67
N PRO A 34 -5.59 13.57 5.54
CA PRO A 34 -5.83 12.25 5.00
C PRO A 34 -6.92 11.55 5.81
N CYS A 35 -7.82 10.84 5.15
CA CYS A 35 -8.80 10.02 5.85
C CYS A 35 -8.07 9.05 6.77
N PRO A 36 -8.46 8.90 8.02
CA PRO A 36 -7.74 8.05 8.97
C PRO A 36 -7.78 6.57 8.60
N LEU A 37 -8.80 6.12 7.85
CA LEU A 37 -8.96 4.74 7.40
C LEU A 37 -9.56 4.70 5.98
N PRO A 38 -9.25 3.67 5.16
CA PRO A 38 -9.69 3.60 3.76
C PRO A 38 -11.21 3.62 3.57
N ASP A 39 -11.96 3.03 4.48
CA ASP A 39 -13.42 3.01 4.45
C ASP A 39 -14.06 4.38 4.70
N GLN A 40 -13.33 5.31 5.30
CA GLN A 40 -13.80 6.68 5.57
C GLN A 40 -13.62 7.64 4.38
N CYS A 41 -13.04 7.18 3.29
CA CYS A 41 -12.84 7.94 2.07
C CYS A 41 -13.68 7.37 0.93
N GLU A 42 -14.21 8.22 0.08
CA GLU A 42 -14.84 7.76 -1.16
C GLU A 42 -13.81 7.21 -2.13
N LYS A 43 -12.71 7.93 -2.34
CA LYS A 43 -11.57 7.55 -3.19
C LYS A 43 -10.26 7.86 -2.48
N MET A 44 -9.21 7.15 -2.87
CA MET A 44 -7.85 7.48 -2.44
C MET A 44 -7.17 8.35 -3.50
N GLU A 45 -6.81 9.57 -3.11
CA GLU A 45 -6.01 10.47 -3.95
C GLU A 45 -4.54 10.04 -3.90
N VAL A 46 -3.98 9.64 -5.02
CA VAL A 46 -2.61 9.12 -5.12
C VAL A 46 -1.83 9.76 -6.26
N MET A 47 -0.52 9.73 -6.14
CA MET A 47 0.41 10.09 -7.20
C MET A 47 1.64 9.19 -7.14
N TRP A 48 2.34 9.04 -8.26
CA TRP A 48 3.64 8.39 -8.24
C TRP A 48 4.64 9.23 -7.45
N ALA A 49 5.40 8.61 -6.58
CA ALA A 49 6.44 9.29 -5.82
C ALA A 49 7.60 9.69 -6.74
N ASP A 50 8.06 10.94 -6.62
CA ASP A 50 9.16 11.48 -7.43
C ASP A 50 10.51 10.88 -7.06
N GLU A 51 10.69 10.56 -5.79
CA GLU A 51 11.95 10.08 -5.23
C GLU A 51 11.62 9.04 -4.17
N SER A 52 12.37 7.95 -4.16
CA SER A 52 12.43 7.06 -3.02
C SER A 52 13.51 7.56 -2.04
N VAL A 53 13.60 6.94 -0.86
CA VAL A 53 14.72 7.16 0.08
C VAL A 53 16.07 6.88 -0.58
N TYR A 54 16.08 6.09 -1.65
CA TYR A 54 17.27 5.63 -2.36
C TYR A 54 17.52 6.34 -3.69
N GLY A 55 16.71 7.34 -4.04
CA GLY A 55 16.82 8.11 -5.28
C GLY A 55 15.64 7.91 -6.25
N PRO A 56 15.66 8.62 -7.39
CA PRO A 56 14.60 8.49 -8.38
C PRO A 56 14.64 7.11 -9.04
N PRO A 57 13.48 6.50 -9.35
CA PRO A 57 13.43 5.24 -10.09
C PRO A 57 14.07 5.39 -11.48
N ALA A 58 14.66 4.30 -11.96
CA ALA A 58 15.19 4.26 -13.31
C ALA A 58 14.06 4.36 -14.36
N PRO A 59 14.29 5.01 -15.52
CA PRO A 59 13.32 4.99 -16.60
C PRO A 59 12.98 3.57 -17.04
N GLY A 60 11.71 3.27 -17.25
CA GLY A 60 11.24 1.94 -17.66
C GLY A 60 11.18 0.90 -16.54
N SER A 61 11.24 1.33 -15.28
CA SER A 61 11.09 0.45 -14.12
C SER A 61 9.82 -0.38 -14.19
N LYS A 62 9.95 -1.67 -13.86
CA LYS A 62 8.80 -2.58 -13.77
C LYS A 62 7.92 -2.20 -12.60
N VAL A 63 6.63 -2.40 -12.76
CA VAL A 63 5.65 -2.38 -11.67
C VAL A 63 5.49 -3.82 -11.20
N GLY A 64 5.76 -4.10 -9.91
CA GLY A 64 5.58 -5.42 -9.33
C GLY A 64 4.10 -5.80 -9.15
N ASP A 65 3.85 -7.02 -8.70
CA ASP A 65 2.50 -7.51 -8.36
C ASP A 65 1.84 -6.61 -7.30
N PHE A 66 2.65 -6.16 -6.35
CA PHE A 66 2.27 -5.18 -5.33
C PHE A 66 3.19 -3.97 -5.41
N ILE A 67 2.67 -2.82 -5.02
CA ILE A 67 3.43 -1.58 -5.08
C ILE A 67 3.82 -1.19 -3.67
N GLN A 68 5.12 -1.05 -3.44
CA GLN A 68 5.62 -0.48 -2.21
C GLN A 68 5.14 0.97 -2.10
N THR A 69 4.59 1.32 -0.95
CA THR A 69 4.13 2.68 -0.68
C THR A 69 5.07 3.38 0.26
N TRP A 70 5.37 4.61 -0.03
CA TRP A 70 5.97 5.51 0.92
C TRP A 70 4.86 6.33 1.59
N LEU A 71 4.44 5.84 2.75
CA LEU A 71 3.47 6.53 3.57
C LEU A 71 4.22 7.31 4.65
N MET A 72 4.26 8.61 4.50
CA MET A 72 4.53 9.48 5.64
C MET A 72 3.28 9.46 6.54
N GLY A 73 3.31 8.54 7.51
CA GLY A 73 2.21 8.35 8.47
C GLY A 73 1.50 6.99 8.31
N SER A 74 1.05 6.52 9.35
CA SER A 74 0.49 5.29 9.89
C SER A 74 -0.47 4.40 9.06
N TRP A 75 -0.43 4.37 7.73
CA TRP A 75 -1.46 3.72 6.92
C TRP A 75 -0.99 2.44 6.23
N ASN A 76 -0.77 1.40 7.01
CA ASN A 76 -0.50 0.06 6.49
C ASN A 76 -1.72 -0.86 6.66
N CYS A 77 -2.92 -0.38 6.27
CA CYS A 77 -4.15 -1.17 6.35
C CYS A 77 -4.44 -1.96 5.07
N GLY A 78 -3.54 -1.95 4.10
CA GLY A 78 -3.73 -2.64 2.84
C GLY A 78 -2.52 -2.52 1.91
N LEU A 79 -2.71 -2.92 0.66
CA LEU A 79 -1.69 -3.00 -0.38
C LEU A 79 -2.19 -2.35 -1.66
N PHE A 80 -1.32 -1.65 -2.37
CA PHE A 80 -1.57 -1.29 -3.76
C PHE A 80 -1.20 -2.48 -4.65
N THR A 81 -2.10 -2.85 -5.54
CA THR A 81 -1.90 -3.98 -6.44
C THR A 81 -2.71 -3.81 -7.73
N HIS A 82 -2.43 -4.63 -8.73
CA HIS A 82 -3.22 -4.69 -9.94
C HIS A 82 -4.64 -5.17 -9.63
N ARG A 83 -5.63 -4.60 -10.31
CA ARG A 83 -7.05 -4.94 -10.10
C ARG A 83 -7.32 -6.43 -10.24
N GLU A 84 -6.73 -7.08 -11.23
CA GLU A 84 -6.87 -8.52 -11.45
C GLU A 84 -6.35 -9.36 -10.28
N ILE A 85 -5.22 -8.94 -9.68
CA ILE A 85 -4.66 -9.60 -8.48
C ILE A 85 -5.59 -9.37 -7.30
N ALA A 86 -6.06 -8.14 -7.10
CA ALA A 86 -7.00 -7.82 -6.01
C ALA A 86 -8.27 -8.68 -6.12
N GLN A 87 -8.86 -8.79 -7.32
CA GLN A 87 -10.05 -9.59 -7.54
C GLN A 87 -9.80 -11.07 -7.25
N ARG A 88 -8.69 -11.62 -7.75
CA ARG A 88 -8.30 -13.01 -7.46
C ARG A 88 -8.13 -13.27 -5.96
N LEU A 89 -7.56 -12.32 -5.21
CA LEU A 89 -7.42 -12.45 -3.76
C LEU A 89 -8.78 -12.41 -3.05
N MET A 90 -9.68 -11.53 -3.47
CA MET A 90 -11.03 -11.44 -2.92
C MET A 90 -11.89 -12.67 -3.19
N ASP A 91 -11.64 -13.38 -4.28
CA ASP A 91 -12.33 -14.63 -4.62
C ASP A 91 -11.89 -15.81 -3.72
N ILE A 92 -10.71 -15.70 -3.11
CA ILE A 92 -10.09 -16.78 -2.29
C ILE A 92 -10.21 -16.49 -0.80
N PHE A 93 -10.14 -15.21 -0.40
CA PHE A 93 -10.01 -14.79 0.98
C PHE A 93 -11.16 -13.88 1.41
N THR A 94 -11.57 -14.05 2.67
CA THR A 94 -12.55 -13.18 3.32
C THR A 94 -11.88 -11.93 3.95
N GLY A 95 -12.67 -10.87 4.13
CA GLY A 95 -12.22 -9.65 4.81
C GLY A 95 -11.46 -8.67 3.92
N LEU A 96 -11.40 -8.89 2.62
CA LEU A 96 -10.76 -7.99 1.65
C LEU A 96 -11.78 -7.11 0.93
N LYS A 97 -11.39 -5.87 0.67
CA LYS A 97 -12.13 -4.88 -0.11
C LYS A 97 -11.21 -4.10 -1.03
N ILE A 98 -11.78 -3.58 -2.10
CA ILE A 98 -11.08 -2.70 -3.04
C ILE A 98 -11.51 -1.25 -2.79
N LYS A 99 -10.55 -0.34 -2.84
CA LYS A 99 -10.75 1.10 -2.92
C LYS A 99 -10.21 1.61 -4.25
N GLU A 100 -11.05 2.38 -4.96
CA GLU A 100 -10.64 3.05 -6.19
C GLU A 100 -9.62 4.15 -5.94
N LEU A 101 -8.71 4.34 -6.89
CA LEU A 101 -7.67 5.35 -6.85
C LEU A 101 -8.03 6.52 -7.75
N GLU A 102 -7.84 7.72 -7.25
CA GLU A 102 -7.88 8.94 -8.05
C GLU A 102 -6.44 9.41 -8.27
N TRP A 103 -5.99 9.28 -9.52
CA TRP A 103 -4.62 9.60 -9.89
C TRP A 103 -4.44 11.08 -10.20
N PHE A 104 -3.41 11.66 -9.60
CA PHE A 104 -2.95 13.00 -9.91
C PHE A 104 -1.61 12.92 -10.63
N GLU A 105 -1.48 13.71 -11.68
CA GLU A 105 -0.19 13.86 -12.32
C GLU A 105 0.79 14.58 -11.40
N ASN A 106 1.95 13.98 -11.22
CA ASN A 106 3.05 14.62 -10.51
C ASN A 106 3.76 15.61 -11.46
N LEU A 107 3.22 16.80 -11.52
CA LEU A 107 3.72 17.87 -12.35
C LEU A 107 4.69 18.71 -11.54
N ARG A 108 6.00 18.58 -11.79
CA ARG A 108 6.97 19.53 -11.23
C ARG A 108 6.86 20.87 -11.94
N GLU A 109 6.28 21.85 -11.28
CA GLU A 109 6.31 23.23 -11.69
C GLU A 109 7.67 23.85 -11.31
N LYS A 110 8.48 24.18 -12.29
CA LYS A 110 9.67 25.04 -12.11
C LYS A 110 9.38 26.38 -12.75
N THR A 111 9.51 27.45 -12.00
CA THR A 111 9.50 28.80 -12.56
C THR A 111 10.76 28.97 -13.40
N GLN A 112 10.61 29.22 -14.70
CA GLN A 112 11.73 29.58 -15.57
C GLN A 112 12.24 30.98 -15.22
N LYS A 113 13.46 31.31 -15.66
CA LYS A 113 14.04 32.67 -15.47
C LYS A 113 13.16 33.79 -16.04
N ASN A 114 12.28 33.47 -17.00
CA ASN A 114 11.32 34.39 -17.62
C ASN A 114 9.94 34.45 -16.91
N GLY A 115 9.84 33.85 -15.74
CA GLY A 115 8.59 33.81 -14.92
C GLY A 115 7.51 32.83 -15.42
N LYS A 116 7.72 32.12 -16.53
CA LYS A 116 6.75 31.16 -17.04
C LYS A 116 6.87 29.82 -16.32
N PRO A 117 5.76 29.16 -15.96
CA PRO A 117 5.80 27.83 -15.38
C PRO A 117 6.32 26.83 -16.44
N ARG A 118 7.23 25.97 -16.02
CA ARG A 118 7.65 24.80 -16.80
C ARG A 118 7.15 23.56 -16.12
N VAL A 119 6.13 22.94 -16.69
CA VAL A 119 5.58 21.69 -16.23
C VAL A 119 6.40 20.54 -16.82
N ARG A 120 6.92 19.65 -16.00
CA ARG A 120 7.59 18.42 -16.42
C ARG A 120 6.88 17.23 -15.82
N ARG A 121 6.47 16.29 -16.67
CA ARG A 121 6.06 14.95 -16.25
C ARG A 121 7.29 14.19 -15.75
N ALA A 122 7.16 13.43 -14.68
CA ALA A 122 8.24 12.57 -14.21
C ALA A 122 8.60 11.54 -15.30
N LYS A 123 9.92 11.41 -15.61
CA LYS A 123 10.39 10.57 -16.71
C LYS A 123 10.25 9.06 -16.47
N TRP A 124 10.04 8.68 -15.22
CA TRP A 124 10.02 7.31 -14.77
C TRP A 124 8.62 6.69 -14.67
N LEU A 125 7.57 7.46 -14.99
CA LEU A 125 6.21 6.91 -14.99
C LEU A 125 6.15 5.68 -15.90
N PRO A 126 5.39 4.66 -15.52
CA PRO A 126 5.16 3.50 -16.37
C PRO A 126 4.76 3.94 -17.79
N GLU A 127 5.34 3.33 -18.82
CA GLU A 127 4.99 3.63 -20.22
C GLU A 127 3.55 3.25 -20.57
N ARG A 128 2.96 2.37 -19.76
CA ARG A 128 1.59 1.89 -19.91
C ARG A 128 0.76 2.36 -18.74
N GLU A 129 -0.49 2.66 -19.02
CA GLU A 129 -1.50 2.83 -17.98
C GLU A 129 -1.64 1.52 -17.20
N VAL A 130 -1.51 1.61 -15.88
CA VAL A 130 -1.57 0.46 -14.96
C VAL A 130 -2.87 0.57 -14.19
N ASP A 131 -3.73 -0.44 -14.29
CA ASP A 131 -4.98 -0.49 -13.52
C ASP A 131 -4.69 -0.98 -12.10
N LEU A 132 -4.36 -0.04 -11.22
CA LEU A 132 -4.08 -0.29 -9.82
C LEU A 132 -5.26 0.10 -8.94
N VAL A 133 -5.40 -0.65 -7.86
CA VAL A 133 -6.37 -0.42 -6.80
C VAL A 133 -5.69 -0.53 -5.45
N TYR A 134 -6.35 -0.03 -4.40
CA TYR A 134 -5.93 -0.29 -3.03
C TYR A 134 -6.77 -1.42 -2.45
N LEU A 135 -6.11 -2.54 -2.13
CA LEU A 135 -6.69 -3.71 -1.49
C LEU A 135 -6.52 -3.57 0.02
N TYR A 136 -7.60 -3.60 0.79
CA TYR A 136 -7.59 -3.35 2.23
C TYR A 136 -8.60 -4.21 2.97
N SER A 137 -8.55 -4.17 4.32
CA SER A 137 -9.58 -4.75 5.18
C SER A 137 -10.18 -3.69 6.09
N ASP A 138 -11.50 -3.70 6.21
CA ASP A 138 -12.27 -2.89 7.16
C ASP A 138 -12.66 -3.65 8.44
N HIS A 139 -12.11 -4.84 8.63
CA HIS A 139 -12.17 -5.56 9.90
C HIS A 139 -11.04 -5.08 10.81
N TYR A 140 -11.38 -4.22 11.77
CA TYR A 140 -10.41 -3.58 12.67
C TYR A 140 -10.33 -4.29 14.01
N LEU A 141 -9.10 -4.64 14.42
CA LEU A 141 -8.80 -5.19 15.74
C LEU A 141 -7.94 -4.17 16.53
N ASP A 142 -8.34 -3.86 17.76
CA ASP A 142 -7.51 -3.04 18.66
C ASP A 142 -6.37 -3.89 19.23
N ALA A 143 -5.12 -3.50 18.96
CA ALA A 143 -3.95 -4.21 19.47
C ALA A 143 -3.91 -4.32 21.02
N ARG A 144 -4.57 -3.39 21.74
CA ARG A 144 -4.62 -3.39 23.21
C ARG A 144 -5.63 -4.38 23.78
N ASN A 145 -6.62 -4.77 22.97
CA ASN A 145 -7.63 -5.75 23.36
C ASN A 145 -7.94 -6.68 22.19
N PRO A 146 -6.96 -7.51 21.77
CA PRO A 146 -7.10 -8.34 20.59
C PRO A 146 -8.14 -9.42 20.80
N THR A 147 -9.04 -9.54 19.83
CA THR A 147 -10.01 -10.64 19.70
C THR A 147 -9.63 -11.52 18.50
N PRO A 148 -9.98 -12.81 18.49
CA PRO A 148 -9.77 -13.64 17.31
C PRO A 148 -10.40 -13.01 16.07
N ALA A 149 -9.67 -13.03 14.94
CA ALA A 149 -10.19 -12.51 13.70
C ALA A 149 -11.28 -13.46 13.15
N GLU A 150 -12.38 -12.87 12.68
CA GLU A 150 -13.50 -13.61 12.06
C GLU A 150 -13.30 -13.77 10.54
N THR A 151 -12.30 -13.10 9.98
CA THR A 151 -11.98 -13.07 8.55
C THR A 151 -10.53 -13.43 8.30
N ASP A 152 -10.20 -13.85 7.07
CA ASP A 152 -8.85 -14.20 6.67
C ASP A 152 -7.90 -13.00 6.75
N PHE A 153 -8.37 -11.81 6.34
CA PHE A 153 -7.63 -10.55 6.41
C PHE A 153 -8.30 -9.55 7.33
N PHE A 154 -7.49 -8.79 8.05
CA PHE A 154 -7.94 -7.77 8.99
C PHE A 154 -6.87 -6.68 9.18
N THR A 155 -7.29 -5.56 9.74
CA THR A 155 -6.41 -4.45 10.09
C THR A 155 -6.26 -4.35 11.60
N VAL A 156 -5.04 -4.42 12.08
CA VAL A 156 -4.75 -4.16 13.50
C VAL A 156 -4.50 -2.66 13.67
N THR A 157 -5.15 -2.06 14.66
CA THR A 157 -5.01 -0.64 14.99
C THR A 157 -4.44 -0.47 16.40
N ARG A 158 -3.60 0.54 16.57
CA ARG A 158 -3.10 0.96 17.88
C ARG A 158 -3.04 2.47 17.97
N MET A 159 -3.70 3.02 18.96
CA MET A 159 -3.54 4.43 19.31
C MET A 159 -2.37 4.60 20.28
N ASP A 160 -1.45 5.48 19.94
CA ASP A 160 -0.35 5.90 20.79
C ASP A 160 -0.26 7.44 20.86
N SER A 161 0.74 7.97 21.52
CA SER A 161 0.94 9.43 21.67
C SER A 161 1.23 10.15 20.36
N TRP A 162 1.60 9.42 19.31
CA TRP A 162 1.96 9.95 17.99
C TRP A 162 0.81 9.84 16.98
N GLY A 163 -0.27 9.16 17.36
CA GLY A 163 -1.44 8.94 16.53
C GLY A 163 -1.83 7.48 16.40
N MET A 164 -2.59 7.16 15.36
CA MET A 164 -3.04 5.81 15.07
C MET A 164 -2.04 5.09 14.16
N SER A 165 -1.48 4.00 14.63
CA SER A 165 -0.71 3.05 13.81
C SER A 165 -1.62 1.92 13.32
N THR A 166 -1.39 1.46 12.10
CA THR A 166 -2.17 0.37 11.48
C THR A 166 -1.25 -0.68 10.87
N TRP A 167 -1.70 -1.93 10.85
CA TRP A 167 -1.00 -3.03 10.20
C TRP A 167 -1.99 -3.90 9.45
N PHE A 168 -1.69 -4.21 8.20
CA PHE A 168 -2.44 -5.15 7.39
C PHE A 168 -1.99 -6.57 7.71
N MET A 169 -2.92 -7.37 8.16
CA MET A 169 -2.64 -8.67 8.74
C MET A 169 -3.53 -9.75 8.11
N CYS A 170 -3.08 -11.00 8.23
CA CYS A 170 -3.90 -12.16 7.91
C CYS A 170 -3.76 -13.28 8.95
N THR A 171 -4.70 -14.22 8.91
CA THR A 171 -4.67 -15.44 9.73
C THR A 171 -3.54 -16.38 9.28
N PRO A 172 -3.10 -17.33 10.13
CA PRO A 172 -2.13 -18.35 9.72
C PRO A 172 -2.53 -19.12 8.46
N GLN A 173 -3.80 -19.54 8.37
CA GLN A 173 -4.29 -20.27 7.20
C GLN A 173 -4.27 -19.43 5.93
N ALA A 174 -4.60 -18.14 6.04
CA ALA A 174 -4.50 -17.23 4.90
C ALA A 174 -3.04 -17.00 4.49
N ALA A 175 -2.12 -16.91 5.46
CA ALA A 175 -0.70 -16.75 5.20
C ALA A 175 -0.12 -17.93 4.40
N GLU A 176 -0.45 -19.17 4.76
CA GLU A 176 -0.02 -20.37 4.03
C GLU A 176 -0.51 -20.35 2.57
N LYS A 177 -1.79 -20.06 2.35
CA LYS A 177 -2.37 -19.96 1.01
C LYS A 177 -1.72 -18.82 0.20
N LEU A 178 -1.51 -17.66 0.83
CA LEU A 178 -0.94 -16.49 0.20
C LEU A 178 0.51 -16.74 -0.26
N LEU A 179 1.31 -17.40 0.58
CA LEU A 179 2.68 -17.79 0.24
C LEU A 179 2.74 -18.81 -0.90
N ALA A 180 1.75 -19.70 -1.00
CA ALA A 180 1.65 -20.67 -2.10
C ALA A 180 1.25 -20.02 -3.45
N MET A 181 0.75 -18.79 -3.46
CA MET A 181 0.38 -18.05 -4.69
C MET A 181 1.59 -17.48 -5.43
N ASP A 182 2.75 -17.48 -4.80
CA ASP A 182 4.04 -17.22 -5.42
C ASP A 182 4.22 -15.83 -6.03
N PHE A 183 3.75 -14.78 -5.33
CA PHE A 183 3.94 -13.38 -5.72
C PHE A 183 5.38 -12.92 -5.56
N ASP A 184 5.85 -12.07 -6.47
CA ASP A 184 7.27 -11.67 -6.54
C ASP A 184 7.72 -10.76 -5.41
N ASN A 185 6.90 -9.85 -4.98
CA ASN A 185 7.32 -8.78 -4.06
C ASN A 185 6.40 -8.64 -2.84
N LEU A 186 5.86 -9.75 -2.37
CA LEU A 186 5.06 -9.82 -1.16
C LEU A 186 5.85 -10.49 -0.04
N THR A 187 5.82 -9.87 1.15
CA THR A 187 6.33 -10.51 2.37
C THR A 187 5.20 -10.78 3.35
N VAL A 188 5.26 -11.96 3.96
CA VAL A 188 4.33 -12.42 4.97
C VAL A 188 5.15 -12.83 6.19
N LYS A 189 5.05 -12.07 7.29
CA LYS A 189 5.88 -12.23 8.49
C LYS A 189 5.03 -12.57 9.70
N GLU A 190 5.36 -13.66 10.37
CA GLU A 190 4.71 -14.01 11.62
C GLU A 190 4.88 -12.90 12.66
N THR A 191 3.79 -12.59 13.34
CA THR A 191 3.72 -11.53 14.34
C THR A 191 2.74 -11.93 15.43
N THR A 192 3.11 -11.74 16.68
CA THR A 192 2.22 -11.93 17.81
C THR A 192 1.65 -10.59 18.25
N ILE A 193 0.33 -10.47 18.24
CA ILE A 193 -0.37 -9.30 18.79
C ILE A 193 -0.58 -9.57 20.28
N VAL A 194 0.05 -8.77 21.11
CA VAL A 194 -0.04 -8.87 22.58
C VAL A 194 -0.80 -7.65 23.07
N GLY A 195 -1.95 -7.91 23.76
CA GLY A 195 -2.74 -6.89 24.42
C GLY A 195 -2.30 -6.63 25.85
#